data_be77f9141086e3f9639fff32709e66b5
#
_entry.id   be77f9141086e3f9639fff32709e66b5
#
_cell.length_a   1.000
_cell.length_b   1.000
_cell.length_c   1.000
_cell.angle_alpha   90.00
_cell.angle_beta   90.00
_cell.angle_gamma   90.00
#
_symmetry.space_group_name_H-M   'P 1'
#
loop_
_entity.id
_entity.type
_entity.pdbx_description
1 polymer ?
#
loop_
_entity_poly.entity_id
_entity_poly.type
_entity_poly.pdbx_seq_one_letter_code
_entity_poly.pdbx_strand_id
1 'polypeptide(L)'
;MDAQQEKDEKKIIKISVRNLVEFILREGDIDNRHGRTASPEAMWEGSRIHKRIQKSKGANYHAEVPLKIELSEGDYTLAIEGRADGIEITCDGERQLDFSNNFNHLTVEEDMHVTIDEIKGIYMNLDALDEPVGVHRAQAMCYAYIYALQHDLAEISVQLTYCNLDTIELTKTAFLGNLKYFRETFSFAELAEWFTRLTVSYTHLRAHETRRH
;
A
#
# COMPACT_ATOMS: atom_id res chain seq x y z
N MET A 1 2.22 -36.31 -37.73
CA MET A 1 3.28 -36.00 -36.79
C MET A 1 2.90 -34.70 -36.09
N ASP A 2 2.11 -34.86 -35.04
CA ASP A 2 1.62 -33.74 -34.25
C ASP A 2 2.72 -33.32 -33.24
N ALA A 3 3.32 -32.17 -33.48
CA ALA A 3 4.17 -31.55 -32.51
C ALA A 3 3.27 -30.90 -31.44
N GLN A 4 3.07 -31.61 -30.34
CA GLN A 4 2.50 -31.07 -29.13
C GLN A 4 3.42 -29.94 -28.66
N GLN A 5 2.95 -28.70 -28.80
CA GLN A 5 3.49 -27.56 -28.09
C GLN A 5 3.14 -27.75 -26.61
N GLU A 6 4.04 -28.31 -25.83
CA GLU A 6 4.05 -28.16 -24.37
C GLU A 6 4.11 -26.66 -24.08
N LYS A 7 2.98 -26.13 -23.69
CA LYS A 7 2.90 -24.78 -23.12
C LYS A 7 3.53 -24.89 -21.74
N ASP A 8 4.81 -24.52 -21.63
CA ASP A 8 5.47 -24.36 -20.33
C ASP A 8 4.63 -23.42 -19.46
N GLU A 9 3.84 -23.99 -18.55
CA GLU A 9 3.10 -23.22 -17.56
C GLU A 9 4.11 -22.60 -16.59
N LYS A 10 4.35 -21.30 -16.77
CA LYS A 10 5.23 -20.54 -15.84
C LYS A 10 4.74 -20.71 -14.42
N LYS A 11 5.63 -21.04 -13.52
CA LYS A 11 5.35 -21.16 -12.09
C LYS A 11 4.89 -19.80 -11.54
N ILE A 12 3.72 -19.74 -10.91
CA ILE A 12 3.19 -18.52 -10.30
C ILE A 12 3.63 -18.47 -8.83
N ILE A 13 4.32 -17.40 -8.45
CA ILE A 13 4.69 -17.07 -7.08
C ILE A 13 3.78 -15.94 -6.62
N LYS A 14 2.92 -16.20 -5.63
CA LYS A 14 2.01 -15.20 -5.06
C LYS A 14 2.60 -14.63 -3.77
N ILE A 15 2.56 -13.30 -3.63
CA ILE A 15 2.96 -12.61 -2.41
C ILE A 15 2.06 -11.38 -2.20
N SER A 16 1.74 -11.09 -0.93
CA SER A 16 1.07 -9.84 -0.60
C SER A 16 2.08 -8.67 -0.59
N VAL A 17 1.61 -7.45 -0.90
CA VAL A 17 2.42 -6.22 -0.77
C VAL A 17 3.05 -6.15 0.62
N ARG A 18 2.27 -6.39 1.67
CA ARG A 18 2.77 -6.38 3.05
C ARG A 18 3.93 -7.36 3.25
N ASN A 19 3.76 -8.61 2.85
CA ASN A 19 4.80 -9.63 3.02
C ASN A 19 6.04 -9.32 2.19
N LEU A 20 5.88 -8.75 0.99
CA LEU A 20 6.99 -8.34 0.14
C LEU A 20 7.85 -7.27 0.81
N VAL A 21 7.25 -6.20 1.29
CA VAL A 21 7.99 -5.10 1.93
C VAL A 21 8.58 -5.52 3.28
N GLU A 22 7.85 -6.29 4.09
CA GLU A 22 8.35 -6.84 5.35
C GLU A 22 9.53 -7.78 5.13
N PHE A 23 9.52 -8.60 4.09
CA PHE A 23 10.62 -9.51 3.76
C PHE A 23 11.89 -8.74 3.40
N ILE A 24 11.79 -7.72 2.53
CA ILE A 24 12.95 -6.96 2.05
C ILE A 24 13.50 -6.01 3.12
N LEU A 25 12.64 -5.35 3.89
CA LEU A 25 13.05 -4.33 4.84
C LEU A 25 13.40 -4.88 6.23
N ARG A 26 13.18 -6.18 6.48
CA ARG A 26 13.64 -6.83 7.73
C ARG A 26 15.15 -6.97 7.85
N GLU A 27 15.90 -6.93 6.76
CA GLU A 27 17.35 -7.04 6.78
C GLU A 27 18.08 -5.76 7.21
N GLY A 28 17.36 -4.63 7.31
CA GLY A 28 17.88 -3.34 7.78
C GLY A 28 17.29 -2.98 9.14
N ASP A 29 17.86 -3.53 10.21
CA ASP A 29 17.84 -3.02 11.58
C ASP A 29 16.63 -2.11 11.95
N ILE A 30 15.44 -2.67 12.03
CA ILE A 30 14.39 -2.07 12.82
C ILE A 30 13.95 -3.14 13.81
N ASP A 31 14.31 -2.85 15.04
CA ASP A 31 13.94 -3.56 16.24
C ASP A 31 12.41 -3.63 16.40
N ASN A 32 11.77 -4.42 15.55
CA ASN A 32 10.44 -4.93 15.78
C ASN A 32 10.46 -6.02 16.89
N ARG A 33 11.43 -5.92 17.85
CA ARG A 33 11.53 -6.79 19.03
C ARG A 33 10.37 -6.62 20.01
N HIS A 34 9.46 -5.71 19.73
CA HIS A 34 8.11 -5.82 20.25
C HIS A 34 7.22 -6.69 19.35
N GLY A 35 7.82 -7.72 18.74
CA GLY A 35 7.14 -8.84 18.09
C GLY A 35 6.23 -9.61 19.04
N ARG A 36 5.24 -8.93 19.60
CA ARG A 36 3.98 -9.54 19.95
C ARG A 36 3.35 -9.91 18.62
N THR A 37 3.23 -11.19 18.33
CA THR A 37 2.15 -11.70 17.50
C THR A 37 0.95 -10.84 17.86
N ALA A 38 0.47 -10.03 16.88
CA ALA A 38 -0.60 -9.07 17.14
C ALA A 38 -1.72 -9.84 17.82
N SER A 39 -2.03 -9.51 19.08
CA SER A 39 -3.09 -10.20 19.78
C SER A 39 -4.39 -10.02 18.99
N PRO A 40 -5.37 -10.92 19.07
CA PRO A 40 -6.66 -10.74 18.43
C PRO A 40 -7.29 -9.37 18.75
N GLU A 41 -7.06 -8.85 19.95
CA GLU A 41 -7.50 -7.53 20.40
C GLU A 41 -6.83 -6.43 19.61
N ALA A 42 -5.50 -6.47 19.43
CA ALA A 42 -4.75 -5.47 18.66
C ALA A 42 -5.16 -5.46 17.17
N MET A 43 -5.45 -6.64 16.59
CA MET A 43 -5.97 -6.74 15.22
C MET A 43 -7.38 -6.12 15.11
N TRP A 44 -8.22 -6.34 16.11
CA TRP A 44 -9.56 -5.80 16.16
C TRP A 44 -9.56 -4.27 16.33
N GLU A 45 -8.69 -3.75 17.21
CA GLU A 45 -8.49 -2.31 17.39
C GLU A 45 -7.97 -1.65 16.11
N GLY A 46 -6.99 -2.24 15.43
CA GLY A 46 -6.53 -1.78 14.13
C GLY A 46 -7.67 -1.68 13.11
N SER A 47 -8.49 -2.71 13.00
CA SER A 47 -9.66 -2.72 12.10
C SER A 47 -10.70 -1.65 12.47
N ARG A 48 -10.91 -1.38 13.77
CA ARG A 48 -11.81 -0.29 14.23
C ARG A 48 -11.30 1.08 13.80
N ILE A 49 -9.99 1.31 13.91
CA ILE A 49 -9.35 2.56 13.49
C ILE A 49 -9.52 2.80 12.00
N HIS A 50 -9.17 1.82 11.17
CA HIS A 50 -9.33 1.94 9.72
C HIS A 50 -10.76 2.34 9.37
N LYS A 51 -11.75 1.60 9.84
CA LYS A 51 -13.18 1.90 9.60
C LYS A 51 -13.58 3.29 10.11
N ARG A 52 -13.04 3.74 11.23
CA ARG A 52 -13.38 5.04 11.82
C ARG A 52 -12.81 6.18 11.00
N ILE A 53 -11.56 6.07 10.54
CA ILE A 53 -10.92 7.05 9.67
C ILE A 53 -11.62 7.06 8.31
N GLN A 54 -11.77 5.90 7.67
CA GLN A 54 -12.45 5.78 6.36
C GLN A 54 -13.86 6.39 6.36
N LYS A 55 -14.65 6.15 7.41
CA LYS A 55 -16.00 6.74 7.58
C LYS A 55 -16.01 8.25 7.80
N SER A 56 -14.87 8.84 8.15
CA SER A 56 -14.77 10.30 8.34
C SER A 56 -14.43 11.04 7.05
N LYS A 57 -14.01 10.31 6.02
CA LYS A 57 -13.62 10.84 4.71
C LYS A 57 -14.84 11.18 3.84
N GLY A 58 -14.61 11.99 2.81
CA GLY A 58 -15.64 12.40 1.85
C GLY A 58 -15.98 11.35 0.79
N ALA A 59 -16.87 11.71 -0.12
CA ALA A 59 -17.30 10.84 -1.23
C ALA A 59 -16.18 10.54 -2.24
N ASN A 60 -15.12 11.35 -2.26
CA ASN A 60 -13.92 11.21 -3.11
C ASN A 60 -12.88 10.24 -2.52
N TYR A 61 -13.20 9.55 -1.42
CA TYR A 61 -12.34 8.58 -0.76
C TYR A 61 -12.90 7.18 -0.92
N HIS A 62 -12.13 6.30 -1.54
CA HIS A 62 -12.48 4.90 -1.80
C HIS A 62 -11.68 3.98 -0.89
N ALA A 63 -12.38 3.35 0.04
CA ALA A 63 -11.77 2.49 1.05
C ALA A 63 -11.57 1.06 0.52
N GLU A 64 -10.52 0.38 1.02
CA GLU A 64 -10.28 -1.06 0.81
C GLU A 64 -10.18 -1.45 -0.67
N VAL A 65 -9.41 -0.69 -1.46
CA VAL A 65 -9.28 -0.91 -2.90
C VAL A 65 -8.31 -2.06 -3.19
N PRO A 66 -8.77 -3.17 -3.82
CA PRO A 66 -7.91 -4.27 -4.19
C PRO A 66 -7.01 -3.88 -5.36
N LEU A 67 -5.71 -4.16 -5.23
CA LEU A 67 -4.69 -3.89 -6.24
C LEU A 67 -3.85 -5.13 -6.48
N LYS A 68 -3.51 -5.40 -7.74
CA LYS A 68 -2.73 -6.56 -8.15
C LYS A 68 -1.85 -6.22 -9.35
N ILE A 69 -0.64 -6.77 -9.38
CA ILE A 69 0.24 -6.75 -10.53
C ILE A 69 0.88 -8.13 -10.73
N GLU A 70 1.13 -8.49 -11.99
CA GLU A 70 1.87 -9.70 -12.35
C GLU A 70 3.12 -9.32 -13.14
N LEU A 71 4.27 -9.76 -12.65
CA LEU A 71 5.57 -9.53 -13.26
C LEU A 71 6.10 -10.86 -13.80
N SER A 72 6.37 -10.93 -15.10
CA SER A 72 6.97 -12.11 -15.73
C SER A 72 8.49 -12.03 -15.64
N GLU A 73 9.10 -13.00 -14.95
CA GLU A 73 10.53 -13.09 -14.71
C GLU A 73 11.03 -14.48 -15.11
N GLY A 74 11.69 -14.59 -16.29
CA GLY A 74 12.20 -15.88 -16.77
C GLY A 74 11.14 -16.99 -16.77
N ASP A 75 11.35 -18.02 -15.93
CA ASP A 75 10.48 -19.22 -15.85
C ASP A 75 9.32 -19.11 -14.87
N TYR A 76 9.11 -17.95 -14.24
CA TYR A 76 8.01 -17.74 -13.29
C TYR A 76 7.33 -16.40 -13.48
N THR A 77 6.15 -16.28 -12.90
CA THR A 77 5.39 -15.04 -12.77
C THR A 77 5.27 -14.69 -11.29
N LEU A 78 5.71 -13.49 -10.91
CA LEU A 78 5.51 -12.95 -9.58
C LEU A 78 4.20 -12.17 -9.54
N ALA A 79 3.20 -12.70 -8.83
CA ALA A 79 1.92 -12.05 -8.61
C ALA A 79 1.94 -11.35 -7.24
N ILE A 80 1.92 -10.02 -7.26
CA ILE A 80 1.92 -9.16 -6.07
C ILE A 80 0.52 -8.58 -5.92
N GLU A 81 -0.11 -8.79 -4.77
CA GLU A 81 -1.48 -8.36 -4.53
C GLU A 81 -1.66 -7.78 -3.13
N GLY A 82 -2.67 -6.95 -2.96
CA GLY A 82 -3.02 -6.40 -1.66
C GLY A 82 -4.24 -5.50 -1.75
N ARG A 83 -4.46 -4.74 -0.70
CA ARG A 83 -5.60 -3.84 -0.59
C ARG A 83 -5.10 -2.54 0.03
N ALA A 84 -5.20 -1.44 -0.73
CA ALA A 84 -4.92 -0.12 -0.21
C ALA A 84 -6.02 0.26 0.80
N ASP A 85 -5.64 0.81 1.94
CA ASP A 85 -6.60 1.23 2.98
C ASP A 85 -7.54 2.31 2.45
N GLY A 86 -7.03 3.19 1.60
CA GLY A 86 -7.83 4.18 0.90
C GLY A 86 -7.16 4.79 -0.31
N ILE A 87 -7.97 5.24 -1.25
CA ILE A 87 -7.56 6.07 -2.38
C ILE A 87 -8.43 7.31 -2.41
N GLU A 88 -7.82 8.47 -2.27
CA GLU A 88 -8.49 9.76 -2.35
C GLU A 88 -8.21 10.39 -3.72
N ILE A 89 -9.28 10.84 -4.40
CA ILE A 89 -9.17 11.53 -5.68
C ILE A 89 -9.74 12.93 -5.52
N THR A 90 -8.92 13.92 -5.79
CA THR A 90 -9.32 15.34 -5.77
C THR A 90 -9.09 15.94 -7.16
N CYS A 91 -9.70 17.06 -7.43
CA CYS A 91 -9.45 17.84 -8.65
C CYS A 91 -9.25 19.31 -8.33
N ASP A 92 -8.60 20.01 -9.24
CA ASP A 92 -8.45 21.45 -9.13
C ASP A 92 -9.80 22.17 -9.30
N GLY A 93 -10.02 23.24 -8.51
CA GLY A 93 -11.22 24.05 -8.56
C GLY A 93 -12.43 23.46 -7.82
N GLU A 94 -13.64 23.91 -8.20
CA GLU A 94 -14.91 23.56 -7.54
C GLU A 94 -15.63 22.36 -8.20
N ARG A 95 -14.94 21.62 -9.09
CA ARG A 95 -15.53 20.47 -9.79
C ARG A 95 -15.87 19.36 -8.80
N GLN A 96 -17.13 18.92 -8.80
CA GLN A 96 -17.52 17.72 -8.08
C GLN A 96 -17.31 16.49 -8.96
N LEU A 97 -16.53 15.55 -8.45
CA LEU A 97 -16.30 14.27 -9.12
C LEU A 97 -17.50 13.34 -8.86
N ASP A 98 -18.03 12.74 -9.91
CA ASP A 98 -19.09 11.74 -9.83
C ASP A 98 -18.52 10.33 -9.85
N PHE A 99 -18.55 9.65 -8.71
CA PHE A 99 -18.07 8.29 -8.54
C PHE A 99 -19.19 7.23 -8.63
N SER A 100 -20.39 7.60 -9.09
CA SER A 100 -21.54 6.67 -9.22
C SER A 100 -21.30 5.57 -10.25
N ASN A 101 -20.41 5.81 -11.22
CA ASN A 101 -20.06 4.89 -12.28
C ASN A 101 -18.68 4.24 -12.04
N ASN A 102 -18.67 3.17 -11.25
CA ASN A 102 -17.56 2.21 -11.12
C ASN A 102 -16.15 2.81 -11.03
N PHE A 103 -15.72 3.11 -9.82
CA PHE A 103 -14.40 3.63 -9.46
C PHE A 103 -13.21 2.92 -10.17
N ASN A 104 -13.30 1.60 -10.39
CA ASN A 104 -12.24 0.82 -11.04
C ASN A 104 -12.03 1.14 -12.53
N HIS A 105 -12.91 1.90 -13.13
CA HIS A 105 -12.84 2.34 -14.54
C HIS A 105 -12.78 3.88 -14.67
N LEU A 106 -12.47 4.57 -13.56
CA LEU A 106 -12.31 6.01 -13.60
C LEU A 106 -11.11 6.37 -14.47
N THR A 107 -11.34 7.17 -15.51
CA THR A 107 -10.25 7.82 -16.24
C THR A 107 -9.80 9.02 -15.41
N VAL A 108 -8.54 9.02 -15.00
CA VAL A 108 -7.95 10.15 -14.28
C VAL A 108 -7.57 11.22 -15.30
N GLU A 109 -8.12 12.41 -15.15
CA GLU A 109 -7.87 13.57 -16.01
C GLU A 109 -6.68 14.38 -15.47
N GLU A 110 -6.09 15.27 -16.28
CA GLU A 110 -4.89 16.05 -15.91
C GLU A 110 -5.08 16.96 -14.69
N ASP A 111 -6.32 17.39 -14.40
CA ASP A 111 -6.67 18.20 -13.24
C ASP A 111 -6.98 17.38 -11.98
N MET A 112 -6.83 16.06 -12.06
CA MET A 112 -7.09 15.16 -10.94
C MET A 112 -5.81 14.76 -10.22
N HIS A 113 -5.89 14.74 -8.90
CA HIS A 113 -4.81 14.31 -8.02
C HIS A 113 -5.22 13.07 -7.25
N VAL A 114 -4.42 12.03 -7.36
CA VAL A 114 -4.64 10.75 -6.67
C VAL A 114 -3.70 10.64 -5.48
N THR A 115 -4.25 10.25 -4.34
CA THR A 115 -3.48 9.98 -3.13
C THR A 115 -3.82 8.59 -2.59
N ILE A 116 -2.82 7.74 -2.46
CA ILE A 116 -2.92 6.47 -1.73
C ILE A 116 -2.78 6.76 -0.24
N ASP A 117 -3.76 6.38 0.57
CA ASP A 117 -3.75 6.54 2.03
C ASP A 117 -3.53 5.18 2.71
N GLU A 118 -2.44 5.08 3.46
CA GLU A 118 -2.09 3.91 4.26
C GLU A 118 -2.28 4.26 5.75
N ILE A 119 -3.18 3.57 6.42
CA ILE A 119 -3.59 3.86 7.80
C ILE A 119 -2.87 2.92 8.77
N LYS A 120 -2.27 3.48 9.81
CA LYS A 120 -1.58 2.70 10.84
C LYS A 120 -1.97 3.12 12.25
N GLY A 121 -2.45 2.15 13.01
CA GLY A 121 -2.58 2.27 14.46
C GLY A 121 -1.26 1.90 15.14
N ILE A 122 -0.76 2.78 16.01
CA ILE A 122 0.49 2.57 16.76
C ILE A 122 0.28 2.91 18.24
N TYR A 123 0.97 2.22 19.14
CA TYR A 123 1.02 2.53 20.57
C TYR A 123 2.22 3.45 20.86
N MET A 124 2.12 4.69 20.40
CA MET A 124 3.19 5.67 20.54
C MET A 124 2.60 7.08 20.58
N ASN A 125 3.27 7.98 21.31
CA ASN A 125 2.97 9.40 21.17
C ASN A 125 3.34 9.87 19.76
N LEU A 126 2.34 10.37 19.01
CA LEU A 126 2.50 10.80 17.63
C LEU A 126 3.43 12.00 17.48
N ASP A 127 3.57 12.83 18.52
CA ASP A 127 4.51 13.97 18.50
C ASP A 127 5.98 13.52 18.40
N ALA A 128 6.27 12.30 18.88
CA ALA A 128 7.61 11.71 18.82
C ALA A 128 7.90 11.01 17.47
N LEU A 129 6.95 10.95 16.56
CA LEU A 129 7.13 10.35 15.24
C LEU A 129 7.51 11.43 14.23
N ASP A 130 8.80 11.68 14.03
CA ASP A 130 9.28 12.75 13.15
C ASP A 130 9.23 12.39 11.66
N GLU A 131 9.28 11.10 11.34
CA GLU A 131 9.23 10.57 9.98
C GLU A 131 8.39 9.29 9.91
N PRO A 132 7.85 8.93 8.73
CA PRO A 132 7.07 7.71 8.58
C PRO A 132 7.94 6.48 8.74
N VAL A 133 7.37 5.41 9.31
CA VAL A 133 8.05 4.11 9.41
C VAL A 133 8.29 3.55 8.00
N GLY A 134 9.54 3.19 7.70
CA GLY A 134 9.99 2.79 6.36
C GLY A 134 9.16 1.68 5.72
N VAL A 135 8.78 0.65 6.49
CA VAL A 135 7.91 -0.44 6.01
C VAL A 135 6.51 0.06 5.62
N HIS A 136 5.93 0.98 6.37
CA HIS A 136 4.61 1.54 6.06
C HIS A 136 4.67 2.42 4.81
N ARG A 137 5.73 3.25 4.70
CA ARG A 137 5.99 4.06 3.51
C ARG A 137 6.15 3.18 2.27
N ALA A 138 6.95 2.11 2.35
CA ALA A 138 7.14 1.17 1.26
C ALA A 138 5.85 0.47 0.84
N GLN A 139 4.96 0.14 1.78
CA GLN A 139 3.66 -0.44 1.50
C GLN A 139 2.79 0.52 0.68
N ALA A 140 2.71 1.79 1.09
CA ALA A 140 1.98 2.83 0.37
C ALA A 140 2.57 3.07 -1.04
N MET A 141 3.91 3.10 -1.16
CA MET A 141 4.61 3.25 -2.45
C MET A 141 4.33 2.07 -3.41
N CYS A 142 4.23 0.83 -2.90
CA CYS A 142 3.82 -0.31 -3.73
C CYS A 142 2.42 -0.11 -4.31
N TYR A 143 1.45 0.29 -3.48
CA TYR A 143 0.10 0.55 -3.96
C TYR A 143 0.05 1.74 -4.93
N ALA A 144 0.82 2.79 -4.66
CA ALA A 144 0.95 3.94 -5.56
C ALA A 144 1.49 3.54 -6.92
N TYR A 145 2.55 2.72 -6.97
CA TYR A 145 3.10 2.21 -8.22
C TYR A 145 2.07 1.39 -9.01
N ILE A 146 1.40 0.43 -8.34
CA ILE A 146 0.43 -0.44 -9.00
C ILE A 146 -0.73 0.38 -9.56
N TYR A 147 -1.27 1.32 -8.77
CA TYR A 147 -2.37 2.19 -9.20
C TYR A 147 -1.97 3.12 -10.34
N ALA A 148 -0.81 3.79 -10.22
CA ALA A 148 -0.31 4.68 -11.25
C ALA A 148 -0.08 3.96 -12.59
N LEU A 149 0.47 2.74 -12.55
CA LEU A 149 0.65 1.91 -13.74
C LEU A 149 -0.70 1.53 -14.40
N GLN A 150 -1.72 1.19 -13.60
CA GLN A 150 -3.02 0.77 -14.09
C GLN A 150 -3.85 1.91 -14.67
N HIS A 151 -3.59 3.14 -14.24
CA HIS A 151 -4.34 4.34 -14.65
C HIS A 151 -3.50 5.33 -15.47
N ASP A 152 -2.29 4.93 -15.88
CA ASP A 152 -1.38 5.72 -16.72
C ASP A 152 -1.06 7.12 -16.13
N LEU A 153 -0.83 7.17 -14.80
CA LEU A 153 -0.56 8.42 -14.09
C LEU A 153 0.92 8.80 -14.20
N ALA A 154 1.20 10.06 -14.53
CA ALA A 154 2.55 10.61 -14.49
C ALA A 154 3.06 10.89 -13.07
N GLU A 155 2.14 11.18 -12.15
CA GLU A 155 2.41 11.54 -10.76
C GLU A 155 1.33 10.98 -9.84
N ILE A 156 1.71 10.61 -8.61
CA ILE A 156 0.78 10.13 -7.58
C ILE A 156 1.32 10.46 -6.19
N SER A 157 0.43 10.79 -5.26
CA SER A 157 0.79 11.02 -3.86
C SER A 157 0.56 9.79 -2.99
N VAL A 158 1.36 9.64 -1.94
CA VAL A 158 1.10 8.74 -0.84
C VAL A 158 0.89 9.52 0.45
N GLN A 159 0.01 9.05 1.29
CA GLN A 159 -0.23 9.56 2.62
C GLN A 159 -0.14 8.43 3.63
N LEU A 160 0.61 8.64 4.70
CA LEU A 160 0.62 7.76 5.86
C LEU A 160 -0.23 8.44 6.94
N THR A 161 -1.31 7.79 7.34
CA THR A 161 -2.21 8.27 8.39
C THR A 161 -1.98 7.46 9.66
N TYR A 162 -1.31 8.06 10.65
CA TYR A 162 -1.05 7.44 11.95
C TYR A 162 -2.09 7.84 12.98
N CYS A 163 -2.51 6.85 13.78
CA CYS A 163 -3.39 7.03 14.93
C CYS A 163 -2.77 6.35 16.15
N ASN A 164 -2.75 7.05 17.30
CA ASN A 164 -2.41 6.40 18.56
C ASN A 164 -3.58 5.53 19.03
N LEU A 165 -3.34 4.24 19.22
CA LEU A 165 -4.34 3.25 19.66
C LEU A 165 -4.91 3.57 21.04
N ASP A 166 -4.14 4.20 21.93
CA ASP A 166 -4.61 4.64 23.24
C ASP A 166 -5.73 5.70 23.16
N THR A 167 -5.92 6.31 22.00
CA THR A 167 -6.94 7.37 21.77
C THR A 167 -8.23 6.86 21.12
N ILE A 168 -8.37 5.56 20.90
CA ILE A 168 -9.49 4.98 20.14
C ILE A 168 -10.85 5.24 20.80
N GLU A 169 -10.91 5.39 22.12
CA GLU A 169 -12.14 5.64 22.87
C GLU A 169 -12.54 7.14 22.95
N LEU A 170 -11.74 8.03 22.37
CA LEU A 170 -12.07 9.45 22.34
C LEU A 170 -13.33 9.74 21.51
N THR A 171 -13.95 10.88 21.77
CA THR A 171 -15.03 11.41 20.92
C THR A 171 -14.57 11.52 19.46
N LYS A 172 -15.51 11.57 18.51
CA LYS A 172 -15.15 11.66 17.08
C LYS A 172 -14.21 12.82 16.78
N THR A 173 -14.51 14.01 17.31
CA THR A 173 -13.70 15.22 17.07
C THR A 173 -12.32 15.12 17.69
N ALA A 174 -12.21 14.68 18.97
CA ALA A 174 -10.93 14.50 19.63
C ALA A 174 -10.08 13.42 18.98
N PHE A 175 -10.69 12.32 18.52
CA PHE A 175 -10.01 11.25 17.78
C PHE A 175 -9.40 11.78 16.48
N LEU A 176 -10.16 12.49 15.65
CA LEU A 176 -9.69 13.03 14.38
C LEU A 176 -8.63 14.12 14.57
N GLY A 177 -8.66 14.83 15.70
CA GLY A 177 -7.63 15.79 16.09
C GLY A 177 -6.31 15.13 16.55
N ASN A 178 -6.32 13.81 16.81
CA ASN A 178 -5.17 13.00 17.23
C ASN A 178 -4.62 12.09 16.12
N LEU A 179 -4.68 12.54 14.87
CA LEU A 179 -4.08 11.86 13.73
C LEU A 179 -2.83 12.62 13.29
N LYS A 180 -1.82 11.88 12.86
CA LYS A 180 -0.61 12.46 12.23
C LYS A 180 -0.50 11.99 10.81
N TYR A 181 -0.20 12.91 9.91
CA TYR A 181 -0.13 12.67 8.48
C TYR A 181 1.27 12.96 7.96
N PHE A 182 1.77 12.05 7.12
CA PHE A 182 2.95 12.30 6.28
C PHE A 182 2.51 12.14 4.83
N ARG A 183 2.76 13.13 3.99
CA ARG A 183 2.41 13.10 2.57
C ARG A 183 3.65 13.35 1.72
N GLU A 184 3.80 12.55 0.69
CA GLU A 184 4.85 12.66 -0.31
C GLU A 184 4.24 12.45 -1.68
N THR A 185 4.80 13.12 -2.70
CA THR A 185 4.40 12.96 -4.09
C THR A 185 5.56 12.40 -4.89
N PHE A 186 5.27 11.46 -5.77
CA PHE A 186 6.25 10.77 -6.59
C PHE A 186 5.85 10.85 -8.06
N SER A 187 6.81 11.02 -8.94
CA SER A 187 6.64 10.72 -10.34
C SER A 187 6.53 9.20 -10.56
N PHE A 188 5.85 8.80 -11.62
CA PHE A 188 5.79 7.39 -12.00
C PHE A 188 7.19 6.78 -12.21
N ALA A 189 8.13 7.55 -12.80
CA ALA A 189 9.49 7.08 -13.03
C ALA A 189 10.24 6.74 -11.73
N GLU A 190 10.13 7.57 -10.70
CA GLU A 190 10.72 7.31 -9.37
C GLU A 190 10.14 6.05 -8.73
N LEU A 191 8.81 5.89 -8.78
CA LEU A 191 8.15 4.69 -8.26
C LEU A 191 8.55 3.44 -9.04
N ALA A 192 8.64 3.52 -10.37
CA ALA A 192 9.02 2.39 -11.22
C ALA A 192 10.45 1.92 -10.94
N GLU A 193 11.40 2.85 -10.81
CA GLU A 193 12.78 2.52 -10.45
C GLU A 193 12.86 1.89 -9.05
N TRP A 194 12.18 2.48 -8.07
CA TRP A 194 12.15 1.98 -6.71
C TRP A 194 11.50 0.58 -6.62
N PHE A 195 10.35 0.39 -7.27
CA PHE A 195 9.62 -0.89 -7.26
C PHE A 195 10.39 -2.00 -7.96
N THR A 196 11.10 -1.68 -9.05
CA THR A 196 11.99 -2.62 -9.75
C THR A 196 13.11 -3.07 -8.81
N ARG A 197 13.76 -2.17 -8.10
CA ARG A 197 14.79 -2.53 -7.11
C ARG A 197 14.24 -3.43 -6.01
N LEU A 198 13.04 -3.13 -5.49
CA LEU A 198 12.37 -3.92 -4.47
C LEU A 198 12.12 -5.36 -4.94
N THR A 199 11.55 -5.53 -6.14
CA THR A 199 11.19 -6.85 -6.68
C THR A 199 12.41 -7.66 -7.08
N VAL A 200 13.44 -7.04 -7.65
CA VAL A 200 14.73 -7.70 -7.95
C VAL A 200 15.39 -8.19 -6.65
N SER A 201 15.41 -7.38 -5.60
CA SER A 201 15.95 -7.79 -4.30
C SER A 201 15.21 -9.00 -3.74
N TYR A 202 13.88 -9.00 -3.82
CA TYR A 202 13.06 -10.13 -3.38
C TYR A 202 13.39 -11.42 -4.10
N THR A 203 13.49 -11.37 -5.43
CA THR A 203 13.78 -12.56 -6.25
C THR A 203 15.19 -13.11 -6.00
N HIS A 204 16.18 -12.24 -5.83
CA HIS A 204 17.54 -12.63 -5.48
C HIS A 204 17.62 -13.33 -4.13
N LEU A 205 17.04 -12.75 -3.09
CA LEU A 205 17.08 -13.31 -1.74
C LEU A 205 16.37 -14.66 -1.69
N ARG A 206 15.19 -14.76 -2.33
CA ARG A 206 14.43 -16.02 -2.38
C ARG A 206 15.18 -17.13 -3.14
N ALA A 207 15.90 -16.81 -4.22
CA ALA A 207 16.71 -17.77 -4.95
C ALA A 207 17.88 -18.32 -4.10
N HIS A 208 18.40 -17.51 -3.19
CA HIS A 208 19.42 -17.94 -2.24
C HIS A 208 18.88 -18.85 -1.13
N GLU A 209 17.67 -18.62 -0.64
CA GLU A 209 17.02 -19.47 0.36
C GLU A 209 16.69 -20.86 -0.19
N THR A 210 16.18 -20.94 -1.42
CA THR A 210 15.81 -22.22 -2.05
C THR A 210 17.03 -23.09 -2.42
N ARG A 211 18.24 -22.54 -2.50
CA ARG A 211 19.47 -23.30 -2.76
C ARG A 211 20.12 -23.86 -1.48
N ARG A 212 19.65 -23.49 -0.30
CA ARG A 212 20.18 -23.96 0.99
C ARG A 212 19.41 -25.14 1.57
N HIS A 213 18.36 -25.56 0.89
CA HIS A 213 17.56 -26.76 1.20
C HIS A 213 17.62 -27.77 0.07
#